data_1cedaa567419eebcc2aa53b75c57a05a
#
_entry.id   1cedaa567419eebcc2aa53b75c57a05a
#
_cell.length_a   1.000
_cell.length_b   1.000
_cell.length_c   1.000
_cell.angle_alpha   90.00
_cell.angle_beta   90.00
_cell.angle_gamma   90.00
#
_symmetry.space_group_name_H-M   'P 1'
#
loop_
_entity.id
_entity.type
_entity.pdbx_description
1 polymer ?
#
loop_
_entity_poly.entity_id
_entity_poly.type
_entity_poly.pdbx_seq_one_letter_code
_entity_poly.pdbx_strand_id
1 'polypeptide(L)'
;MKFSKKKCLAATLLAACAGTASAANWSDTYVGYRWGANFAEPFGKTDISKSIVNLAHVSGYKYGTNFFNADLLMSDSKDPSAPGSKSGAQEIYIVYRHTLDLGKVTGSDFKFGPIRGFGLTGGFDVNTKNDAGYNSKKRMIVAGPTMMMDVPGFLNVSLLYLWESNAPYSKFSHTQTDRYSYDVHPMLNLAWGIPFNLGPVPLSFEGYANFIAAKGKNEFGGNTAAETNIDMQVM
;
A
#
# COMPACT_ATOMS: atom_id res chain seq x y z
N MET A 1 0.38 -32.21 -28.02
CA MET A 1 0.33 -30.85 -27.37
C MET A 1 1.28 -30.86 -26.18
N LYS A 2 2.49 -30.24 -26.29
CA LYS A 2 3.46 -30.20 -25.18
C LYS A 2 3.13 -29.02 -24.30
N PHE A 3 2.55 -29.26 -23.13
CA PHE A 3 2.36 -28.21 -22.11
C PHE A 3 3.72 -27.78 -21.56
N SER A 4 3.99 -26.46 -21.62
CA SER A 4 5.22 -25.88 -21.09
C SER A 4 5.31 -26.08 -19.58
N LYS A 5 6.43 -26.60 -19.08
CA LYS A 5 6.70 -26.83 -17.64
C LYS A 5 6.47 -25.56 -16.78
N LYS A 6 6.67 -24.36 -17.36
CA LYS A 6 6.42 -23.07 -16.70
C LYS A 6 4.92 -22.81 -16.45
N LYS A 7 4.02 -23.28 -17.33
CA LYS A 7 2.56 -23.14 -17.15
C LYS A 7 2.03 -24.13 -16.09
N CYS A 8 2.61 -25.31 -15.98
CA CYS A 8 2.27 -26.28 -14.93
C CYS A 8 2.71 -25.76 -13.54
N LEU A 9 3.89 -25.15 -13.43
CA LEU A 9 4.37 -24.60 -12.15
C LEU A 9 3.48 -23.46 -11.64
N ALA A 10 3.05 -22.56 -12.52
CA ALA A 10 2.13 -21.47 -12.18
C ALA A 10 0.75 -21.98 -11.73
N ALA A 11 0.22 -23.00 -12.42
CA ALA A 11 -1.05 -23.62 -12.04
C ALA A 11 -0.97 -24.37 -10.70
N THR A 12 0.16 -25.02 -10.41
CA THR A 12 0.39 -25.70 -9.13
C THR A 12 0.53 -24.72 -7.96
N LEU A 13 1.19 -23.57 -8.17
CA LEU A 13 1.25 -22.51 -7.16
C LEU A 13 -0.15 -21.91 -6.87
N LEU A 14 -0.96 -21.65 -7.91
CA LEU A 14 -2.34 -21.16 -7.72
C LEU A 14 -3.22 -22.21 -7.00
N ALA A 15 -3.09 -23.48 -7.31
CA ALA A 15 -3.83 -24.56 -6.66
C ALA A 15 -3.40 -24.76 -5.20
N ALA A 16 -2.11 -24.61 -4.88
CA ALA A 16 -1.60 -24.64 -3.50
C ALA A 16 -2.12 -23.47 -2.66
N CYS A 17 -2.31 -22.28 -3.25
CA CYS A 17 -2.94 -21.15 -2.57
C CYS A 17 -4.44 -21.32 -2.36
N ALA A 18 -5.14 -22.03 -3.23
CA ALA A 18 -6.58 -22.30 -3.09
C ALA A 18 -6.89 -23.35 -2.00
N GLY A 19 -5.96 -24.25 -1.69
CA GLY A 19 -6.16 -25.31 -0.68
C GLY A 19 -6.07 -24.88 0.77
N THR A 20 -5.66 -23.63 1.07
CA THR A 20 -5.49 -23.10 2.42
C THR A 20 -6.34 -21.86 2.72
N ALA A 21 -7.41 -21.63 1.94
CA ALA A 21 -8.37 -20.57 2.25
C ALA A 21 -9.08 -20.93 3.56
N SER A 22 -8.45 -20.64 4.71
CA SER A 22 -9.15 -20.63 5.98
C SER A 22 -10.18 -19.52 5.93
N ALA A 23 -11.44 -19.87 6.17
CA ALA A 23 -12.51 -18.87 6.23
C ALA A 23 -12.13 -17.76 7.20
N ALA A 24 -12.37 -16.51 6.82
CA ALA A 24 -12.18 -15.38 7.71
C ALA A 24 -13.08 -15.54 8.93
N ASN A 25 -12.55 -15.33 10.13
CA ASN A 25 -13.33 -15.31 11.36
C ASN A 25 -14.22 -14.06 11.44
N TRP A 26 -13.75 -12.99 10.82
CA TRP A 26 -14.45 -11.73 10.65
C TRP A 26 -13.90 -11.01 9.42
N SER A 27 -14.70 -10.20 8.79
CA SER A 27 -14.28 -9.33 7.69
C SER A 27 -15.15 -8.09 7.61
N ASP A 28 -14.59 -7.02 7.10
CA ASP A 28 -15.29 -5.80 6.76
C ASP A 28 -14.82 -5.29 5.40
N THR A 29 -15.75 -4.75 4.62
CA THR A 29 -15.47 -4.22 3.28
C THR A 29 -16.28 -2.95 3.09
N TYR A 30 -15.62 -1.88 2.65
CA TYR A 30 -16.32 -0.65 2.34
C TYR A 30 -15.87 -0.04 1.00
N VAL A 31 -16.75 0.75 0.41
CA VAL A 31 -16.48 1.62 -0.72
C VAL A 31 -16.57 3.05 -0.23
N GLY A 32 -15.53 3.83 -0.47
CA GLY A 32 -15.43 5.22 -0.07
C GLY A 32 -15.32 6.17 -1.26
N TYR A 33 -15.68 7.42 -1.04
CA TYR A 33 -15.41 8.52 -1.96
C TYR A 33 -14.77 9.67 -1.20
N ARG A 34 -13.67 10.19 -1.74
CA ARG A 34 -12.95 11.35 -1.21
C ARG A 34 -12.73 12.37 -2.32
N TRP A 35 -12.73 13.64 -1.97
CA TRP A 35 -12.39 14.72 -2.87
C TRP A 35 -11.45 15.69 -2.16
N GLY A 36 -10.49 16.25 -2.90
CA GLY A 36 -9.58 17.26 -2.42
C GLY A 36 -9.07 18.13 -3.56
N ALA A 37 -8.65 19.37 -3.23
CA ALA A 37 -8.28 20.39 -4.22
C ALA A 37 -6.79 20.80 -4.20
N ASN A 38 -6.00 20.28 -3.26
CA ASN A 38 -4.63 20.73 -3.02
C ASN A 38 -3.64 19.55 -3.07
N PHE A 39 -3.76 18.72 -4.13
CA PHE A 39 -2.77 17.68 -4.37
C PHE A 39 -1.61 18.24 -5.18
N ALA A 40 -0.37 17.95 -4.77
CA ALA A 40 0.83 18.25 -5.54
C ALA A 40 1.32 16.97 -6.25
N GLU A 41 1.73 17.11 -7.50
CA GLU A 41 2.37 16.02 -8.25
C GLU A 41 3.90 16.14 -8.18
N PRO A 42 4.63 15.03 -8.29
CA PRO A 42 6.08 15.07 -8.41
C PRO A 42 6.50 16.01 -9.55
N PHE A 43 7.43 16.92 -9.26
CA PHE A 43 7.94 17.92 -10.23
C PHE A 43 6.91 18.97 -10.70
N GLY A 44 5.71 19.02 -10.11
CA GLY A 44 4.67 20.03 -10.35
C GLY A 44 4.43 20.90 -9.12
N LYS A 45 4.26 22.22 -9.33
CA LYS A 45 3.90 23.16 -8.23
C LYS A 45 2.43 23.58 -8.26
N THR A 46 1.66 23.04 -9.21
CA THR A 46 0.25 23.39 -9.39
C THR A 46 -0.60 22.48 -8.52
N ASP A 47 -1.46 23.10 -7.72
CA ASP A 47 -2.48 22.36 -6.96
C ASP A 47 -3.48 21.72 -7.92
N ILE A 48 -3.70 20.44 -7.74
CA ILE A 48 -4.57 19.58 -8.54
C ILE A 48 -5.76 19.14 -7.69
N SER A 49 -6.95 19.13 -8.26
CA SER A 49 -8.11 18.53 -7.62
C SER A 49 -8.21 17.05 -8.02
N LYS A 50 -8.48 16.20 -7.04
CA LYS A 50 -8.68 14.76 -7.28
C LYS A 50 -9.98 14.27 -6.66
N SER A 51 -10.69 13.43 -7.42
CA SER A 51 -11.74 12.54 -6.93
C SER A 51 -11.13 11.14 -6.75
N ILE A 52 -11.37 10.53 -5.61
CA ILE A 52 -10.80 9.23 -5.25
C ILE A 52 -11.93 8.29 -4.89
N VAL A 53 -12.08 7.22 -5.65
CA VAL A 53 -12.95 6.09 -5.29
C VAL A 53 -12.09 5.02 -4.63
N ASN A 54 -12.47 4.64 -3.44
CA ASN A 54 -11.74 3.69 -2.61
C ASN A 54 -12.53 2.40 -2.44
N LEU A 55 -11.85 1.27 -2.54
CA LEU A 55 -12.32 -0.05 -2.10
C LEU A 55 -11.34 -0.57 -1.06
N ALA A 56 -11.80 -0.77 0.17
CA ALA A 56 -11.00 -1.34 1.23
C ALA A 56 -11.62 -2.60 1.81
N HIS A 57 -10.79 -3.54 2.21
CA HIS A 57 -11.17 -4.78 2.85
C HIS A 57 -10.20 -5.13 3.96
N VAL A 58 -10.73 -5.45 5.12
CA VAL A 58 -9.98 -6.01 6.25
C VAL A 58 -10.58 -7.35 6.64
N SER A 59 -9.75 -8.29 7.02
CA SER A 59 -10.23 -9.57 7.54
C SER A 59 -9.24 -10.16 8.52
N GLY A 60 -9.77 -10.94 9.48
CA GLY A 60 -8.99 -11.71 10.40
C GLY A 60 -9.32 -13.19 10.31
N TYR A 61 -8.31 -14.02 10.46
CA TYR A 61 -8.42 -15.47 10.49
C TYR A 61 -7.61 -16.04 11.67
N LYS A 62 -7.59 -17.37 11.79
CA LYS A 62 -6.97 -18.07 12.93
C LYS A 62 -5.57 -17.56 13.29
N TYR A 63 -4.73 -17.22 12.31
CA TYR A 63 -3.32 -16.93 12.50
C TYR A 63 -2.90 -15.49 12.21
N GLY A 64 -3.82 -14.62 11.78
CA GLY A 64 -3.43 -13.27 11.42
C GLY A 64 -4.55 -12.44 10.82
N THR A 65 -4.14 -11.38 10.12
CA THR A 65 -5.04 -10.41 9.50
C THR A 65 -4.61 -10.08 8.07
N ASN A 66 -5.58 -9.70 7.25
CA ASN A 66 -5.36 -9.18 5.91
C ASN A 66 -5.91 -7.75 5.84
N PHE A 67 -5.23 -6.92 5.08
CA PHE A 67 -5.66 -5.61 4.65
C PHE A 67 -5.47 -5.48 3.15
N PHE A 68 -6.50 -5.03 2.46
CA PHE A 68 -6.47 -4.68 1.05
C PHE A 68 -7.06 -3.30 0.87
N ASN A 69 -6.41 -2.47 0.05
CA ASN A 69 -6.91 -1.16 -0.34
C ASN A 69 -6.64 -0.92 -1.82
N ALA A 70 -7.63 -0.40 -2.54
CA ALA A 70 -7.50 0.03 -3.92
C ALA A 70 -8.11 1.41 -4.08
N ASP A 71 -7.30 2.38 -4.49
CA ASP A 71 -7.72 3.74 -4.82
C ASP A 71 -7.69 3.94 -6.34
N LEU A 72 -8.81 4.38 -6.88
CA LEU A 72 -8.91 4.96 -8.22
C LEU A 72 -8.95 6.48 -8.08
N LEU A 73 -7.86 7.15 -8.48
CA LEU A 73 -7.71 8.59 -8.40
C LEU A 73 -7.93 9.18 -9.79
N MET A 74 -8.79 10.19 -9.86
CA MET A 74 -9.12 10.91 -11.09
C MET A 74 -8.83 12.39 -10.85
N SER A 75 -7.84 12.93 -11.54
CA SER A 75 -7.42 14.33 -11.41
C SER A 75 -8.10 15.25 -12.42
N ASP A 76 -8.05 16.56 -12.16
CA ASP A 76 -8.52 17.59 -13.06
C ASP A 76 -7.54 17.83 -14.23
N SER A 77 -7.88 18.76 -15.13
CA SER A 77 -7.10 19.09 -16.33
C SER A 77 -5.71 19.69 -16.07
N LYS A 78 -5.41 20.08 -14.83
CA LYS A 78 -4.09 20.55 -14.42
C LYS A 78 -3.07 19.42 -14.32
N ASP A 79 -3.54 18.17 -14.30
CA ASP A 79 -2.77 16.94 -14.38
C ASP A 79 -3.15 16.18 -15.67
N PRO A 80 -2.65 16.58 -16.84
CA PRO A 80 -3.12 16.05 -18.11
C PRO A 80 -2.63 14.62 -18.34
N SER A 81 -3.49 13.79 -18.97
CA SER A 81 -3.15 12.42 -19.37
C SER A 81 -2.22 12.36 -20.59
N ALA A 82 -2.14 13.42 -21.37
CA ALA A 82 -1.25 13.57 -22.54
C ALA A 82 -0.83 15.03 -22.71
N PRO A 83 0.31 15.30 -23.38
CA PRO A 83 0.75 16.67 -23.66
C PRO A 83 -0.35 17.49 -24.36
N GLY A 84 -0.68 18.66 -23.81
CA GLY A 84 -1.73 19.55 -24.34
C GLY A 84 -3.17 19.07 -24.11
N SER A 85 -3.39 17.94 -23.45
CA SER A 85 -4.72 17.44 -23.09
C SER A 85 -5.36 18.34 -22.03
N LYS A 86 -6.69 18.48 -22.12
CA LYS A 86 -7.53 19.04 -21.05
C LYS A 86 -8.23 17.97 -20.23
N SER A 87 -7.99 16.71 -20.53
CA SER A 87 -8.43 15.56 -19.73
C SER A 87 -7.47 15.34 -18.59
N GLY A 88 -7.99 15.14 -17.40
CA GLY A 88 -7.20 14.79 -16.22
C GLY A 88 -6.53 13.43 -16.36
N ALA A 89 -5.58 13.15 -15.50
CA ALA A 89 -4.94 11.83 -15.40
C ALA A 89 -5.76 10.88 -14.52
N GLN A 90 -5.53 9.59 -14.71
CA GLN A 90 -6.06 8.52 -13.89
C GLN A 90 -4.92 7.74 -13.25
N GLU A 91 -5.12 7.37 -12.00
CA GLU A 91 -4.14 6.60 -11.22
C GLU A 91 -4.86 5.48 -10.48
N ILE A 92 -4.24 4.33 -10.43
CA ILE A 92 -4.66 3.21 -9.57
C ILE A 92 -3.53 2.94 -8.60
N TYR A 93 -3.86 2.92 -7.30
CA TYR A 93 -2.95 2.53 -6.24
C TYR A 93 -3.55 1.37 -5.46
N ILE A 94 -2.86 0.24 -5.44
CA ILE A 94 -3.30 -0.97 -4.74
C ILE A 94 -2.26 -1.31 -3.67
N VAL A 95 -2.74 -1.56 -2.45
CA VAL A 95 -1.98 -2.01 -1.30
C VAL A 95 -2.56 -3.31 -0.77
N TYR A 96 -1.71 -4.31 -0.53
CA TYR A 96 -2.06 -5.50 0.22
C TYR A 96 -1.07 -5.73 1.34
N ARG A 97 -1.57 -6.03 2.52
CA ARG A 97 -0.76 -6.42 3.69
C ARG A 97 -1.37 -7.65 4.35
N HIS A 98 -0.51 -8.59 4.68
CA HIS A 98 -0.82 -9.74 5.50
C HIS A 98 0.06 -9.71 6.74
N THR A 99 -0.53 -9.75 7.92
CA THR A 99 0.20 -9.83 9.19
C THR A 99 -0.08 -11.17 9.86
N LEU A 100 0.95 -11.98 9.98
CA LEU A 100 0.94 -13.23 10.71
C LEU A 100 1.21 -12.96 12.20
N ASP A 101 0.33 -13.38 13.09
CA ASP A 101 0.46 -13.25 14.54
C ASP A 101 1.25 -14.45 15.09
N LEU A 102 2.46 -14.20 15.57
CA LEU A 102 3.34 -15.28 16.05
C LEU A 102 2.79 -15.97 17.29
N GLY A 103 2.08 -15.24 18.15
CA GLY A 103 1.43 -15.84 19.32
C GLY A 103 0.36 -16.86 18.92
N LYS A 104 -0.46 -16.49 17.92
CA LYS A 104 -1.49 -17.40 17.40
C LYS A 104 -0.92 -18.60 16.64
N VAL A 105 0.22 -18.43 15.98
CA VAL A 105 0.88 -19.51 15.23
C VAL A 105 1.53 -20.52 16.18
N THR A 106 2.22 -20.02 17.21
CA THR A 106 2.99 -20.86 18.14
C THR A 106 2.19 -21.34 19.35
N GLY A 107 1.03 -20.72 19.60
CA GLY A 107 0.24 -20.94 20.83
C GLY A 107 0.89 -20.32 22.08
N SER A 108 1.85 -19.40 21.89
CA SER A 108 2.60 -18.77 22.98
C SER A 108 2.11 -17.34 23.23
N ASP A 109 2.17 -16.91 24.48
CA ASP A 109 1.92 -15.52 24.85
C ASP A 109 3.23 -14.71 24.76
N PHE A 110 3.24 -13.69 23.91
CA PHE A 110 4.35 -12.76 23.73
C PHE A 110 4.04 -11.37 24.29
N LYS A 111 3.06 -11.25 25.17
CA LYS A 111 2.69 -9.98 25.80
C LYS A 111 3.83 -9.47 26.68
N PHE A 112 4.21 -8.20 26.48
CA PHE A 112 5.25 -7.55 27.28
C PHE A 112 4.98 -6.04 27.39
N GLY A 113 4.66 -5.55 28.59
CA GLY A 113 4.32 -4.14 28.81
C GLY A 113 3.17 -3.68 27.91
N PRO A 114 3.35 -2.60 27.11
CA PRO A 114 2.33 -2.12 26.19
C PRO A 114 2.25 -2.93 24.87
N ILE A 115 3.06 -3.97 24.70
CA ILE A 115 3.07 -4.83 23.52
C ILE A 115 2.13 -6.00 23.77
N ARG A 116 1.13 -6.16 22.91
CA ARG A 116 0.20 -7.30 22.93
C ARG A 116 0.82 -8.55 22.32
N GLY A 117 1.75 -8.40 21.38
CA GLY A 117 2.39 -9.50 20.69
C GLY A 117 3.26 -9.05 19.53
N PHE A 118 3.84 -10.04 18.85
CA PHE A 118 4.70 -9.83 17.68
C PHE A 118 4.14 -10.57 16.47
N GLY A 119 4.42 -10.02 15.28
CA GLY A 119 4.02 -10.60 14.03
C GLY A 119 5.06 -10.45 12.93
N LEU A 120 4.77 -11.07 11.79
CA LEU A 120 5.48 -10.85 10.54
C LEU A 120 4.50 -10.29 9.53
N THR A 121 4.81 -9.13 8.96
CA THR A 121 4.00 -8.52 7.91
C THR A 121 4.69 -8.69 6.58
N GLY A 122 3.91 -9.11 5.57
CA GLY A 122 4.32 -9.18 4.18
C GLY A 122 3.22 -8.63 3.28
N GLY A 123 3.60 -8.17 2.07
CA GLY A 123 2.61 -7.63 1.15
C GLY A 123 3.21 -7.03 -0.10
N PHE A 124 2.36 -6.32 -0.84
CA PHE A 124 2.77 -5.64 -2.06
C PHE A 124 2.00 -4.35 -2.29
N ASP A 125 2.61 -3.44 -3.07
CA ASP A 125 1.97 -2.27 -3.62
C ASP A 125 2.14 -2.24 -5.14
N VAL A 126 1.09 -1.82 -5.84
CA VAL A 126 1.11 -1.57 -7.28
C VAL A 126 0.51 -0.21 -7.55
N ASN A 127 1.24 0.61 -8.30
CA ASN A 127 0.76 1.91 -8.74
C ASN A 127 0.95 2.04 -10.26
N THR A 128 -0.05 2.61 -10.92
CA THR A 128 0.06 3.03 -12.32
C THR A 128 -0.72 4.32 -12.52
N LYS A 129 -0.11 5.23 -13.25
CA LYS A 129 -0.68 6.54 -13.58
C LYS A 129 -0.46 6.85 -15.05
N ASN A 130 -1.40 7.53 -15.69
CA ASN A 130 -1.34 7.87 -17.11
C ASN A 130 -1.10 9.37 -17.37
N ASP A 131 -0.36 10.07 -16.50
CA ASP A 131 -0.06 11.49 -16.72
C ASP A 131 0.98 11.73 -17.83
N ALA A 132 0.99 12.96 -18.36
CA ALA A 132 1.86 13.36 -19.46
C ALA A 132 3.32 13.61 -19.06
N GLY A 133 3.60 13.75 -17.76
CA GLY A 133 4.92 14.09 -17.23
C GLY A 133 5.67 12.90 -16.65
N TYR A 134 4.99 12.16 -15.79
CA TYR A 134 5.57 11.04 -15.03
C TYR A 134 4.54 9.93 -14.86
N ASN A 135 4.44 9.11 -15.87
CA ASN A 135 3.53 7.98 -15.94
C ASN A 135 4.15 6.81 -15.15
N SER A 136 3.90 6.74 -13.84
CA SER A 136 4.48 5.71 -12.98
C SER A 136 3.95 4.32 -13.28
N LYS A 137 4.80 3.32 -13.08
CA LYS A 137 4.45 1.90 -13.12
C LYS A 137 5.16 1.17 -11.98
N LYS A 138 4.90 1.64 -10.77
CA LYS A 138 5.52 1.15 -9.54
C LYS A 138 5.05 -0.27 -9.21
N ARG A 139 5.99 -1.08 -8.75
CA ARG A 139 5.76 -2.38 -8.12
C ARG A 139 6.64 -2.49 -6.91
N MET A 140 6.08 -2.89 -5.80
CA MET A 140 6.79 -3.00 -4.53
C MET A 140 6.36 -4.26 -3.79
N ILE A 141 7.32 -4.94 -3.19
CA ILE A 141 7.09 -6.01 -2.20
C ILE A 141 7.61 -5.48 -0.87
N VAL A 142 6.91 -5.81 0.19
CA VAL A 142 7.30 -5.44 1.56
C VAL A 142 7.29 -6.65 2.45
N ALA A 143 8.26 -6.73 3.37
CA ALA A 143 8.26 -7.75 4.43
C ALA A 143 9.06 -7.27 5.64
N GLY A 144 8.62 -7.67 6.84
CA GLY A 144 9.37 -7.38 8.07
C GLY A 144 8.60 -7.68 9.36
N PRO A 145 9.26 -7.49 10.52
CA PRO A 145 8.65 -7.69 11.82
C PRO A 145 7.63 -6.58 12.15
N THR A 146 6.65 -6.96 12.96
CA THR A 146 5.58 -6.08 13.45
C THR A 146 5.42 -6.27 14.96
N MET A 147 5.37 -5.16 15.70
CA MET A 147 4.88 -5.11 17.07
C MET A 147 3.40 -4.72 17.06
N MET A 148 2.58 -5.50 17.73
CA MET A 148 1.15 -5.23 17.92
C MET A 148 0.98 -4.66 19.32
N MET A 149 0.46 -3.43 19.41
CA MET A 149 0.31 -2.72 20.68
C MET A 149 -1.00 -3.10 21.38
N ASP A 150 -0.99 -3.05 22.71
CA ASP A 150 -2.16 -3.32 23.55
C ASP A 150 -2.98 -2.02 23.72
N VAL A 151 -3.80 -1.74 22.73
CA VAL A 151 -4.69 -0.55 22.69
C VAL A 151 -6.11 -0.96 22.30
N PRO A 152 -7.14 -0.17 22.60
CA PRO A 152 -8.45 -0.38 22.01
C PRO A 152 -8.36 -0.39 20.48
N GLY A 153 -8.99 -1.40 19.83
CA GLY A 153 -8.82 -1.63 18.40
C GLY A 153 -7.45 -2.18 18.06
N PHE A 154 -6.65 -1.45 17.28
CA PHE A 154 -5.29 -1.87 16.95
C PHE A 154 -4.33 -0.69 16.72
N LEU A 155 -3.08 -0.90 17.05
CA LEU A 155 -1.92 -0.12 16.62
C LEU A 155 -0.78 -1.08 16.34
N ASN A 156 -0.38 -1.15 15.08
CA ASN A 156 0.74 -1.95 14.62
C ASN A 156 1.93 -1.05 14.29
N VAL A 157 3.10 -1.40 14.79
CA VAL A 157 4.37 -0.73 14.49
C VAL A 157 5.27 -1.74 13.78
N SER A 158 5.55 -1.51 12.51
CA SER A 158 6.27 -2.46 11.65
C SER A 158 7.56 -1.86 11.13
N LEU A 159 8.65 -2.61 11.17
CA LEU A 159 9.86 -2.29 10.44
C LEU A 159 9.90 -3.17 9.18
N LEU A 160 9.56 -2.59 8.05
CA LEU A 160 9.45 -3.29 6.78
C LEU A 160 10.64 -2.98 5.88
N TYR A 161 11.11 -3.97 5.14
CA TYR A 161 12.05 -3.81 4.04
C TYR A 161 11.28 -3.81 2.72
N LEU A 162 11.66 -2.91 1.82
CA LEU A 162 11.00 -2.64 0.56
C LEU A 162 11.88 -3.05 -0.61
N TRP A 163 11.34 -3.85 -1.52
CA TRP A 163 11.88 -4.18 -2.84
C TRP A 163 11.00 -3.49 -3.87
N GLU A 164 11.46 -2.33 -4.32
CA GLU A 164 10.67 -1.45 -5.19
C GLU A 164 11.28 -1.38 -6.59
N SER A 165 10.44 -1.28 -7.61
CA SER A 165 10.82 -1.00 -8.98
C SER A 165 9.80 -0.10 -9.66
N ASN A 166 10.27 0.70 -10.63
CA ASN A 166 9.43 1.56 -11.43
C ASN A 166 9.84 1.53 -12.91
N ALA A 167 8.96 1.98 -13.79
CA ALA A 167 9.21 2.16 -15.20
C ALA A 167 8.39 3.37 -15.68
N PRO A 168 8.74 4.61 -15.27
CA PRO A 168 7.98 5.79 -15.61
C PRO A 168 8.21 6.21 -17.07
N TYR A 169 7.33 7.07 -17.57
CA TYR A 169 7.57 7.81 -18.80
C TYR A 169 8.49 9.00 -18.51
N SER A 170 9.48 9.21 -19.37
CA SER A 170 10.36 10.38 -19.29
C SER A 170 9.89 11.45 -20.29
N LYS A 171 9.45 12.60 -19.78
CA LYS A 171 9.12 13.75 -20.62
C LYS A 171 10.34 14.36 -21.35
N PHE A 172 11.56 14.07 -20.89
CA PHE A 172 12.78 14.58 -21.50
C PHE A 172 13.18 13.77 -22.73
N SER A 173 13.12 12.44 -22.65
CA SER A 173 13.42 11.55 -23.79
C SER A 173 12.18 11.21 -24.63
N HIS A 174 10.99 11.60 -24.17
CA HIS A 174 9.69 11.24 -24.76
C HIS A 174 9.49 9.72 -24.94
N THR A 175 10.08 8.94 -24.04
CA THR A 175 10.01 7.47 -24.06
C THR A 175 9.64 6.89 -22.71
N GLN A 176 9.09 5.70 -22.74
CA GLN A 176 8.95 4.86 -21.55
C GLN A 176 10.35 4.39 -21.14
N THR A 177 10.71 4.56 -19.85
CA THR A 177 11.96 4.00 -19.33
C THR A 177 11.87 2.48 -19.22
N ASP A 178 13.01 1.81 -19.27
CA ASP A 178 13.10 0.42 -18.83
C ASP A 178 12.80 0.32 -17.33
N ARG A 179 12.39 -0.89 -16.90
CA ARG A 179 12.12 -1.10 -15.46
C ARG A 179 13.42 -1.02 -14.67
N TYR A 180 13.44 -0.06 -13.75
CA TYR A 180 14.52 0.18 -12.82
C TYR A 180 14.16 -0.36 -11.44
N SER A 181 15.09 -1.05 -10.78
CA SER A 181 14.94 -1.51 -9.40
C SER A 181 15.77 -0.63 -8.48
N TYR A 182 15.15 -0.12 -7.43
CA TYR A 182 15.82 0.67 -6.40
C TYR A 182 16.58 -0.25 -5.43
N ASP A 183 17.49 0.34 -4.65
CA ASP A 183 18.14 -0.37 -3.55
C ASP A 183 17.09 -0.78 -2.51
N VAL A 184 17.30 -1.91 -1.86
CA VAL A 184 16.45 -2.34 -0.74
C VAL A 184 16.58 -1.34 0.39
N HIS A 185 15.46 -0.85 0.89
CA HIS A 185 15.43 0.21 1.89
C HIS A 185 14.37 -0.06 2.97
N PRO A 186 14.61 0.39 4.22
CA PRO A 186 13.67 0.19 5.30
C PRO A 186 12.56 1.25 5.32
N MET A 187 11.42 0.85 5.87
CA MET A 187 10.28 1.69 6.18
C MET A 187 9.80 1.40 7.60
N LEU A 188 9.71 2.43 8.43
CA LEU A 188 8.92 2.36 9.66
C LEU A 188 7.46 2.65 9.29
N ASN A 189 6.59 1.66 9.48
CA ASN A 189 5.15 1.78 9.24
C ASN A 189 4.40 1.74 10.56
N LEU A 190 3.52 2.69 10.77
CA LEU A 190 2.51 2.68 11.81
C LEU A 190 1.15 2.54 11.13
N ALA A 191 0.30 1.64 11.62
CA ALA A 191 -1.08 1.49 11.16
C ALA A 191 -2.00 1.34 12.37
N TRP A 192 -3.09 2.11 12.40
CA TRP A 192 -3.98 2.14 13.55
C TRP A 192 -5.46 2.22 13.15
N GLY A 193 -6.29 1.70 14.06
CA GLY A 193 -7.73 1.87 14.07
C GLY A 193 -8.18 1.87 15.53
N ILE A 194 -8.41 3.08 16.09
CA ILE A 194 -8.71 3.31 17.49
C ILE A 194 -10.18 3.72 17.62
N PRO A 195 -11.04 2.84 18.13
CA PRO A 195 -12.44 3.19 18.37
C PRO A 195 -12.57 4.14 19.57
N PHE A 196 -13.47 5.09 19.44
CA PHE A 196 -13.85 6.00 20.52
C PHE A 196 -15.31 6.42 20.39
N ASN A 197 -15.87 7.05 21.43
CA ASN A 197 -17.22 7.54 21.41
C ASN A 197 -17.25 9.07 21.56
N LEU A 198 -18.03 9.74 20.73
CA LEU A 198 -18.38 11.15 20.89
C LEU A 198 -19.84 11.27 21.33
N GLY A 199 -20.05 11.28 22.65
CA GLY A 199 -21.40 11.12 23.22
C GLY A 199 -21.98 9.75 22.84
N PRO A 200 -23.19 9.68 22.23
CA PRO A 200 -23.80 8.41 21.80
C PRO A 200 -23.27 7.88 20.46
N VAL A 201 -22.41 8.62 19.76
CA VAL A 201 -21.94 8.27 18.41
C VAL A 201 -20.64 7.48 18.52
N PRO A 202 -20.59 6.20 18.09
CA PRO A 202 -19.35 5.45 17.96
C PRO A 202 -18.58 5.95 16.74
N LEU A 203 -17.29 6.20 16.92
CA LEU A 203 -16.36 6.65 15.89
C LEU A 203 -15.08 5.82 15.93
N SER A 204 -14.28 5.91 14.88
CA SER A 204 -12.94 5.35 14.82
C SER A 204 -11.93 6.38 14.29
N PHE A 205 -10.79 6.50 14.93
CA PHE A 205 -9.63 7.23 14.39
C PHE A 205 -8.72 6.22 13.70
N GLU A 206 -8.65 6.29 12.40
CA GLU A 206 -7.96 5.31 11.55
C GLU A 206 -6.89 5.97 10.70
N GLY A 207 -5.86 5.20 10.36
CA GLY A 207 -4.85 5.70 9.45
C GLY A 207 -3.57 4.89 9.42
N TYR A 208 -2.60 5.48 8.73
CA TYR A 208 -1.22 4.99 8.70
C TYR A 208 -0.21 6.13 8.62
N ALA A 209 1.02 5.84 9.03
CA ALA A 209 2.18 6.69 8.79
C ALA A 209 3.36 5.83 8.32
N ASN A 210 3.95 6.19 7.19
CA ASN A 210 5.13 5.56 6.62
C ASN A 210 6.30 6.53 6.63
N PHE A 211 7.41 6.12 7.24
CA PHE A 211 8.68 6.82 7.22
C PHE A 211 9.66 5.93 6.43
N ILE A 212 9.91 6.29 5.18
CA ILE A 212 10.64 5.49 4.20
C ILE A 212 12.04 6.07 4.04
N ALA A 213 13.07 5.26 4.19
CA ALA A 213 14.44 5.69 3.95
C ALA A 213 14.71 5.93 2.46
N ALA A 214 15.79 6.67 2.16
CA ALA A 214 16.26 6.84 0.79
C ALA A 214 16.55 5.48 0.15
N LYS A 215 16.16 5.32 -1.11
CA LYS A 215 16.21 4.09 -1.90
C LYS A 215 17.34 4.07 -2.94
N GLY A 216 18.41 4.82 -2.66
CA GLY A 216 19.58 4.91 -3.54
C GLY A 216 19.38 5.88 -4.69
N LYS A 217 19.71 5.46 -5.90
CA LYS A 217 19.50 6.26 -7.11
C LYS A 217 18.12 5.99 -7.70
N ASN A 218 17.57 7.00 -8.36
CA ASN A 218 16.35 6.85 -9.15
C ASN A 218 16.68 6.40 -10.59
N GLU A 219 15.64 6.14 -11.37
CA GLU A 219 15.71 5.70 -12.78
C GLU A 219 16.39 6.70 -13.72
N PHE A 220 16.60 7.92 -13.28
CA PHE A 220 17.32 8.99 -14.00
C PHE A 220 18.73 9.24 -13.46
N GLY A 221 19.21 8.41 -12.52
CA GLY A 221 20.56 8.48 -11.92
C GLY A 221 20.71 9.49 -10.78
N GLY A 222 19.66 10.21 -10.41
CA GLY A 222 19.65 11.12 -9.26
C GLY A 222 19.52 10.37 -7.93
N ASN A 223 20.06 10.94 -6.85
CA ASN A 223 19.86 10.40 -5.51
C ASN A 223 18.41 10.61 -5.07
N THR A 224 17.84 9.60 -4.42
CA THR A 224 16.53 9.70 -3.77
C THR A 224 16.66 10.27 -2.36
N ALA A 225 15.61 10.87 -1.86
CA ALA A 225 15.51 11.33 -0.48
C ALA A 225 14.60 10.37 0.33
N ALA A 226 14.61 10.53 1.65
CA ALA A 226 13.62 9.89 2.50
C ALA A 226 12.23 10.46 2.21
N GLU A 227 11.21 9.61 2.33
CA GLU A 227 9.81 9.95 2.07
C GLU A 227 8.97 9.78 3.36
N THR A 228 7.97 10.61 3.54
CA THR A 228 7.00 10.48 4.62
C THR A 228 5.60 10.54 4.02
N ASN A 229 4.80 9.50 4.29
CA ASN A 229 3.42 9.42 3.85
C ASN A 229 2.53 9.20 5.08
N ILE A 230 1.58 10.11 5.31
CA ILE A 230 0.62 10.02 6.41
C ILE A 230 -0.78 10.20 5.83
N ASP A 231 -1.67 9.27 6.15
CA ASP A 231 -3.10 9.39 5.86
C ASP A 231 -3.87 9.01 7.13
N MET A 232 -4.82 9.85 7.52
CA MET A 232 -5.61 9.65 8.73
C MET A 232 -7.00 10.24 8.56
N GLN A 233 -7.97 9.58 9.21
CA GLN A 233 -9.37 9.97 9.13
C GLN A 233 -10.12 9.63 10.42
N VAL A 234 -11.24 10.30 10.61
CA VAL A 234 -12.25 9.93 11.61
C VAL A 234 -13.47 9.41 10.85
N MET A 235 -13.92 8.24 11.23
CA MET A 235 -15.05 7.55 10.60
C MET A 235 -16.15 7.29 11.62
#